data_23da931f9c7eff2a7c48c092198d8c15
#
_entry.id   23da931f9c7eff2a7c48c092198d8c15
#
_cell.length_a   1.000
_cell.length_b   1.000
_cell.length_c   1.000
_cell.angle_alpha   90.00
_cell.angle_beta   90.00
_cell.angle_gamma   90.00
#
_symmetry.space_group_name_H-M   'P 1'
#
loop_
_entity.id
_entity.type
_entity.pdbx_description
1 polymer ?
#
loop_
_entity_poly.entity_id
_entity_poly.type
_entity_poly.pdbx_seq_one_letter_code
_entity_poly.pdbx_strand_id
1 'polypeptide(L)'
;MTEFAPLLVADGVVAGYLPGVDILKGVDLTLGRGELVGIIGPNGAGKSTLVKAIFGLVRVGGGVVTLEGEDISNLAAHELVARGVGYVPQRDNVFPTLTAEENLRMGLYLEPEAWDERIASVLELFPHLAGRSSQRAGLMSGGERQMLAMSRALMMNPRVILLDEPSAGLSPANQDLVFDTVRQICDSGVSIIMVEQNARRCLQICDRGYVLDQG
;
A
#
# COMPACT_ATOMS: atom_id res chain seq x y z
N MET A 1 10.35 -24.30 -14.53
CA MET A 1 9.77 -23.09 -13.94
C MET A 1 10.95 -22.29 -13.41
N THR A 2 11.34 -21.23 -14.07
CA THR A 2 12.36 -20.30 -13.56
C THR A 2 11.76 -19.60 -12.33
N GLU A 3 12.23 -19.95 -11.16
CA GLU A 3 11.90 -19.28 -9.91
C GLU A 3 12.48 -17.86 -10.00
N PHE A 4 11.65 -16.88 -10.37
CA PHE A 4 12.06 -15.48 -10.33
C PHE A 4 12.30 -15.10 -8.87
N ALA A 5 13.45 -14.51 -8.58
CA ALA A 5 13.75 -14.00 -7.24
C ALA A 5 12.63 -13.06 -6.77
N PRO A 6 12.17 -13.20 -5.53
CA PRO A 6 11.11 -12.35 -4.98
C PRO A 6 11.53 -10.87 -5.02
N LEU A 7 10.57 -9.98 -5.25
CA LEU A 7 10.79 -8.53 -5.24
C LEU A 7 11.01 -8.02 -3.82
N LEU A 8 10.16 -8.47 -2.88
CA LEU A 8 10.25 -8.10 -1.46
C LEU A 8 10.17 -9.37 -0.60
N VAL A 9 11.02 -9.42 0.43
CA VAL A 9 11.02 -10.51 1.41
C VAL A 9 11.02 -9.90 2.81
N ALA A 10 10.12 -10.37 3.66
CA ALA A 10 10.20 -10.26 5.10
C ALA A 10 10.57 -11.64 5.62
N ASP A 11 11.69 -11.77 6.34
CA ASP A 11 12.24 -13.03 6.84
C ASP A 11 12.38 -12.95 8.36
N GLY A 12 11.61 -13.76 9.09
CA GLY A 12 11.62 -13.82 10.53
C GLY A 12 11.33 -12.50 11.24
N VAL A 13 10.47 -11.63 10.67
CA VAL A 13 10.27 -10.26 11.17
C VAL A 13 9.64 -10.26 12.56
N VAL A 14 10.38 -9.69 13.52
CA VAL A 14 9.92 -9.37 14.88
C VAL A 14 9.80 -7.85 14.99
N ALA A 15 8.62 -7.34 15.37
CA ALA A 15 8.39 -5.91 15.46
C ALA A 15 7.27 -5.55 16.45
N GLY A 16 7.35 -4.35 17.00
CA GLY A 16 6.34 -3.79 17.91
C GLY A 16 6.51 -2.29 18.13
N TYR A 17 5.50 -1.66 18.73
CA TYR A 17 5.49 -0.20 18.94
C TYR A 17 6.28 0.23 20.18
N LEU A 18 6.51 -0.70 21.13
CA LEU A 18 7.23 -0.42 22.36
C LEU A 18 8.40 -1.41 22.50
N PRO A 19 9.55 -0.97 23.02
CA PRO A 19 10.66 -1.86 23.29
C PRO A 19 10.25 -3.06 24.18
N GLY A 20 10.56 -4.27 23.75
CA GLY A 20 10.24 -5.50 24.48
C GLY A 20 8.78 -5.97 24.40
N VAL A 21 7.94 -5.30 23.59
CA VAL A 21 6.56 -5.73 23.33
C VAL A 21 6.42 -6.05 21.84
N ASP A 22 6.66 -7.31 21.51
CA ASP A 22 6.61 -7.78 20.12
C ASP A 22 5.18 -8.15 19.73
N ILE A 23 4.67 -7.48 18.72
CA ILE A 23 3.39 -7.79 18.06
C ILE A 23 3.62 -8.83 16.97
N LEU A 24 4.70 -8.68 16.20
CA LEU A 24 5.16 -9.68 15.24
C LEU A 24 6.25 -10.53 15.88
N LYS A 25 6.15 -11.85 15.70
CA LYS A 25 6.97 -12.84 16.43
C LYS A 25 7.73 -13.78 15.49
N GLY A 26 8.23 -13.26 14.38
CA GLY A 26 8.96 -14.03 13.37
C GLY A 26 8.11 -14.30 12.14
N VAL A 27 7.59 -13.22 11.52
CA VAL A 27 6.71 -13.31 10.35
C VAL A 27 7.53 -13.43 9.08
N ASP A 28 7.18 -14.43 8.26
CA ASP A 28 7.72 -14.64 6.92
C ASP A 28 6.69 -14.24 5.85
N LEU A 29 7.14 -13.43 4.87
CA LEU A 29 6.33 -13.03 3.72
C LEU A 29 7.24 -12.81 2.51
N THR A 30 6.77 -13.21 1.35
CA THR A 30 7.43 -12.90 0.08
C THR A 30 6.44 -12.26 -0.88
N LEU A 31 6.92 -11.35 -1.74
CA LEU A 31 6.16 -10.73 -2.81
C LEU A 31 6.94 -10.83 -4.12
N GLY A 32 6.30 -11.39 -5.14
CA GLY A 32 6.84 -11.42 -6.51
C GLY A 32 6.61 -10.11 -7.26
N ARG A 33 7.24 -9.96 -8.42
CA ARG A 33 6.99 -8.83 -9.32
C ARG A 33 5.61 -8.96 -9.98
N GLY A 34 4.82 -7.87 -9.94
CA GLY A 34 3.45 -7.86 -10.47
C GLY A 34 2.51 -8.80 -9.73
N GLU A 35 2.83 -9.19 -8.49
CA GLU A 35 2.01 -10.05 -7.64
C GLU A 35 1.15 -9.21 -6.70
N LEU A 36 -0.09 -9.64 -6.49
CA LEU A 36 -0.98 -9.13 -5.46
C LEU A 36 -1.07 -10.13 -4.31
N VAL A 37 -0.46 -9.79 -3.19
CA VAL A 37 -0.48 -10.59 -1.96
C VAL A 37 -1.45 -10.00 -0.96
N GLY A 38 -2.39 -10.81 -0.47
CA GLY A 38 -3.33 -10.47 0.60
C GLY A 38 -2.86 -10.96 1.96
N ILE A 39 -2.96 -10.11 2.99
CA ILE A 39 -2.76 -10.50 4.39
C ILE A 39 -4.10 -10.39 5.10
N ILE A 40 -4.60 -11.52 5.58
CA ILE A 40 -5.88 -11.61 6.29
C ILE A 40 -5.66 -12.14 7.72
N GLY A 41 -6.63 -11.94 8.57
CA GLY A 41 -6.60 -12.39 9.97
C GLY A 41 -7.46 -11.53 10.88
N PRO A 42 -7.64 -11.94 12.15
CA PRO A 42 -8.47 -11.20 13.09
C PRO A 42 -7.90 -9.81 13.43
N ASN A 43 -8.74 -8.98 14.05
CA ASN A 43 -8.28 -7.69 14.57
C ASN A 43 -7.25 -7.93 15.68
N GLY A 44 -6.16 -7.14 15.64
CA GLY A 44 -5.05 -7.30 16.59
C GLY A 44 -4.03 -8.39 16.21
N ALA A 45 -4.21 -9.12 15.11
CA ALA A 45 -3.26 -10.15 14.68
C ALA A 45 -1.88 -9.62 14.25
N GLY A 46 -1.70 -8.30 14.09
CA GLY A 46 -0.44 -7.71 13.67
C GLY A 46 -0.38 -7.30 12.19
N LYS A 47 -1.47 -7.45 11.42
CA LYS A 47 -1.50 -7.16 9.97
C LYS A 47 -0.98 -5.77 9.61
N SER A 48 -1.58 -4.72 10.18
CA SER A 48 -1.14 -3.32 9.95
C SER A 48 0.26 -3.07 10.52
N THR A 49 0.66 -3.80 11.57
CA THR A 49 2.01 -3.71 12.12
C THR A 49 3.04 -4.23 11.11
N LEU A 50 2.72 -5.31 10.37
CA LEU A 50 3.63 -5.87 9.36
C LEU A 50 3.86 -4.88 8.21
N VAL A 51 2.81 -4.32 7.60
CA VAL A 51 3.00 -3.34 6.52
C VAL A 51 3.69 -2.06 7.01
N LYS A 52 3.42 -1.62 8.24
CA LYS A 52 4.12 -0.49 8.85
C LYS A 52 5.58 -0.79 9.16
N ALA A 53 5.91 -2.02 9.56
CA ALA A 53 7.30 -2.45 9.79
C ALA A 53 8.06 -2.49 8.44
N ILE A 54 7.45 -3.03 7.37
CA ILE A 54 8.01 -3.00 6.02
C ILE A 54 8.24 -1.56 5.55
N PHE A 55 7.32 -0.64 5.86
CA PHE A 55 7.43 0.78 5.46
C PHE A 55 8.23 1.66 6.44
N GLY A 56 8.93 1.08 7.40
CA GLY A 56 9.81 1.81 8.32
C GLY A 56 9.09 2.69 9.35
N LEU A 57 7.77 2.51 9.56
CA LEU A 57 6.96 3.22 10.57
C LEU A 57 6.94 2.50 11.93
N VAL A 58 7.29 1.23 11.95
CA VAL A 58 7.45 0.41 13.16
C VAL A 58 8.82 -0.24 13.08
N ARG A 59 9.56 -0.18 14.19
CA ARG A 59 10.91 -0.72 14.23
C ARG A 59 10.91 -2.24 14.16
N VAL A 60 11.70 -2.78 13.24
CA VAL A 60 12.07 -4.19 13.18
C VAL A 60 13.14 -4.45 14.23
N GLY A 61 12.81 -5.28 15.22
CA GLY A 61 13.70 -5.67 16.31
C GLY A 61 14.45 -6.99 16.06
N GLY A 62 13.96 -7.80 15.11
CA GLY A 62 14.57 -9.06 14.68
C GLY A 62 14.10 -9.45 13.30
N GLY A 63 14.84 -10.34 12.63
CA GLY A 63 14.61 -10.66 11.22
C GLY A 63 15.09 -9.55 10.29
N VAL A 64 14.74 -9.66 9.01
CA VAL A 64 15.16 -8.71 7.97
C VAL A 64 14.04 -8.49 6.94
N VAL A 65 13.97 -7.28 6.40
CA VAL A 65 13.13 -6.96 5.23
C VAL A 65 14.06 -6.58 4.08
N THR A 66 13.92 -7.26 2.95
CA THR A 66 14.72 -6.95 1.75
C THR A 66 13.85 -6.56 0.58
N LEU A 67 14.33 -5.63 -0.25
CA LEU A 67 13.78 -5.25 -1.54
C LEU A 67 14.83 -5.51 -2.61
N GLU A 68 14.52 -6.38 -3.58
CA GLU A 68 15.48 -6.81 -4.62
C GLU A 68 16.80 -7.35 -4.05
N GLY A 69 16.74 -7.96 -2.87
CA GLY A 69 17.91 -8.50 -2.16
C GLY A 69 18.69 -7.49 -1.33
N GLU A 70 18.36 -6.20 -1.37
CA GLU A 70 18.94 -5.17 -0.51
C GLU A 70 18.18 -5.08 0.81
N ASP A 71 18.89 -5.04 1.93
CA ASP A 71 18.29 -4.82 3.25
C ASP A 71 17.71 -3.42 3.36
N ILE A 72 16.40 -3.34 3.57
CA ILE A 72 15.64 -2.11 3.77
C ILE A 72 15.10 -1.98 5.19
N SER A 73 15.49 -2.88 6.10
CA SER A 73 15.02 -2.89 7.48
C SER A 73 15.34 -1.57 8.17
N ASN A 74 14.32 -0.98 8.79
CA ASN A 74 14.44 0.28 9.56
C ASN A 74 14.94 1.50 8.76
N LEU A 75 14.93 1.47 7.43
CA LEU A 75 15.10 2.69 6.64
C LEU A 75 13.97 3.67 6.93
N ALA A 76 14.25 4.95 6.86
CA ALA A 76 13.21 5.96 7.01
C ALA A 76 12.22 5.92 5.84
N ALA A 77 10.93 6.25 6.10
CA ALA A 77 9.88 6.18 5.09
C ALA A 77 10.23 6.93 3.77
N HIS A 78 10.90 8.08 3.85
CA HIS A 78 11.30 8.84 2.65
C HIS A 78 12.37 8.12 1.82
N GLU A 79 13.24 7.31 2.45
CA GLU A 79 14.24 6.49 1.75
C GLU A 79 13.58 5.30 1.06
N LEU A 80 12.54 4.71 1.67
CA LEU A 80 11.74 3.64 1.08
C LEU A 80 10.94 4.14 -0.12
N VAL A 81 10.36 5.34 0.01
CA VAL A 81 9.68 6.02 -1.08
C VAL A 81 10.63 6.23 -2.27
N ALA A 82 11.84 6.72 -2.04
CA ALA A 82 12.87 6.89 -3.10
C ALA A 82 13.29 5.56 -3.76
N ARG A 83 13.07 4.41 -3.08
CA ARG A 83 13.28 3.06 -3.62
C ARG A 83 12.05 2.47 -4.30
N GLY A 84 10.98 3.25 -4.43
CA GLY A 84 9.75 2.85 -5.09
C GLY A 84 8.81 2.02 -4.22
N VAL A 85 8.83 2.19 -2.89
CA VAL A 85 7.84 1.61 -1.99
C VAL A 85 6.82 2.67 -1.62
N GLY A 86 5.56 2.48 -2.03
CA GLY A 86 4.43 3.33 -1.66
C GLY A 86 3.66 2.75 -0.47
N TYR A 87 3.01 3.62 0.31
CA TYR A 87 2.14 3.21 1.41
C TYR A 87 0.84 4.02 1.43
N VAL A 88 -0.29 3.34 1.53
CA VAL A 88 -1.61 3.94 1.68
C VAL A 88 -2.17 3.50 3.04
N PRO A 89 -2.21 4.40 4.03
CA PRO A 89 -2.73 4.09 5.35
C PRO A 89 -4.26 3.97 5.35
N GLN A 90 -4.80 3.27 6.33
CA GLN A 90 -6.25 3.10 6.54
C GLN A 90 -6.96 4.43 6.80
N ARG A 91 -6.31 5.35 7.54
CA ARG A 91 -6.87 6.65 7.96
C ARG A 91 -5.92 7.77 7.57
N ASP A 92 -6.45 8.99 7.52
CA ASP A 92 -5.69 10.20 7.21
C ASP A 92 -4.87 10.08 5.92
N ASN A 93 -5.46 9.37 4.95
CA ASN A 93 -4.82 8.98 3.71
C ASN A 93 -4.84 10.08 2.62
N VAL A 94 -5.48 11.23 2.88
CA VAL A 94 -5.47 12.42 2.02
C VAL A 94 -5.32 13.69 2.84
N PHE A 95 -4.90 14.78 2.21
CA PHE A 95 -4.88 16.13 2.80
C PHE A 95 -6.25 16.80 2.57
N PRO A 96 -7.15 16.85 3.55
CA PRO A 96 -8.55 17.24 3.33
C PRO A 96 -8.72 18.72 2.94
N THR A 97 -7.79 19.58 3.30
CA THR A 97 -7.80 21.02 2.96
C THR A 97 -7.30 21.30 1.56
N LEU A 98 -6.54 20.39 0.97
CA LEU A 98 -6.01 20.49 -0.39
C LEU A 98 -7.02 19.97 -1.41
N THR A 99 -6.92 20.46 -2.64
CA THR A 99 -7.66 19.94 -3.80
C THR A 99 -7.16 18.55 -4.19
N ALA A 100 -7.88 17.86 -5.07
CA ALA A 100 -7.44 16.57 -5.61
C ALA A 100 -6.10 16.71 -6.35
N GLU A 101 -5.96 17.74 -7.18
CA GLU A 101 -4.71 18.00 -7.90
C GLU A 101 -3.55 18.28 -6.94
N GLU A 102 -3.74 19.12 -5.93
CA GLU A 102 -2.70 19.39 -4.91
C GLU A 102 -2.32 18.13 -4.14
N ASN A 103 -3.30 17.25 -3.81
CA ASN A 103 -3.01 15.95 -3.21
C ASN A 103 -2.13 15.08 -4.13
N LEU A 104 -2.43 15.04 -5.43
CA LEU A 104 -1.63 14.27 -6.39
C LEU A 104 -0.21 14.84 -6.53
N ARG A 105 -0.07 16.18 -6.58
CA ARG A 105 1.23 16.86 -6.61
C ARG A 105 2.09 16.56 -5.40
N MET A 106 1.49 16.37 -4.21
CA MET A 106 2.21 15.91 -3.02
C MET A 106 2.84 14.53 -3.19
N GLY A 107 2.28 13.68 -4.07
CA GLY A 107 2.88 12.40 -4.45
C GLY A 107 4.16 12.54 -5.29
N LEU A 108 4.39 13.69 -5.94
CA LEU A 108 5.53 13.97 -6.81
C LEU A 108 6.59 14.88 -6.19
N TYR A 109 6.63 14.99 -4.86
CA TYR A 109 7.54 15.94 -4.21
C TYR A 109 9.03 15.67 -4.51
N LEU A 110 9.40 14.44 -4.89
CA LEU A 110 10.76 14.07 -5.30
C LEU A 110 11.04 14.35 -6.78
N GLU A 111 10.01 14.33 -7.65
CA GLU A 111 10.11 14.47 -9.09
C GLU A 111 8.98 15.40 -9.64
N PRO A 112 8.92 16.67 -9.21
CA PRO A 112 7.82 17.57 -9.59
C PRO A 112 7.65 17.77 -11.09
N GLU A 113 8.73 17.66 -11.85
CA GLU A 113 8.78 17.77 -13.31
C GLU A 113 8.10 16.61 -14.04
N ALA A 114 7.91 15.46 -13.39
CA ALA A 114 7.26 14.29 -13.99
C ALA A 114 5.73 14.41 -14.05
N TRP A 115 5.14 15.57 -13.69
CA TRP A 115 3.68 15.73 -13.55
C TRP A 115 2.90 15.31 -14.80
N ASP A 116 3.25 15.84 -15.98
CA ASP A 116 2.47 15.61 -17.19
C ASP A 116 2.47 14.12 -17.60
N GLU A 117 3.58 13.44 -17.43
CA GLU A 117 3.71 12.01 -17.69
C GLU A 117 2.92 11.17 -16.67
N ARG A 118 3.09 11.47 -15.40
CA ARG A 118 2.49 10.66 -14.31
C ARG A 118 0.98 10.85 -14.22
N ILE A 119 0.49 12.08 -14.36
CA ILE A 119 -0.95 12.34 -14.27
C ILE A 119 -1.73 11.64 -15.39
N ALA A 120 -1.18 11.56 -16.59
CA ALA A 120 -1.83 10.85 -17.70
C ALA A 120 -2.05 9.37 -17.34
N SER A 121 -1.00 8.67 -16.91
CA SER A 121 -1.08 7.25 -16.50
C SER A 121 -2.01 7.03 -15.31
N VAL A 122 -2.01 7.94 -14.33
CA VAL A 122 -2.89 7.83 -13.16
C VAL A 122 -4.35 8.02 -13.55
N LEU A 123 -4.66 8.98 -14.44
CA LEU A 123 -6.04 9.22 -14.89
C LEU A 123 -6.61 8.09 -15.78
N GLU A 124 -5.77 7.28 -16.41
CA GLU A 124 -6.22 6.05 -17.08
C GLU A 124 -6.81 5.05 -16.09
N LEU A 125 -6.19 4.90 -14.91
CA LEU A 125 -6.67 4.01 -13.83
C LEU A 125 -7.79 4.66 -13.00
N PHE A 126 -7.82 5.98 -12.91
CA PHE A 126 -8.76 6.75 -12.09
C PHE A 126 -9.49 7.85 -12.89
N PRO A 127 -10.25 7.50 -13.94
CA PRO A 127 -10.85 8.48 -14.85
C PRO A 127 -11.84 9.44 -14.17
N HIS A 128 -12.44 9.02 -13.05
CA HIS A 128 -13.35 9.85 -12.27
C HIS A 128 -12.68 11.05 -11.57
N LEU A 129 -11.34 11.06 -11.46
CA LEU A 129 -10.60 12.20 -10.91
C LEU A 129 -10.40 13.33 -11.93
N ALA A 130 -10.45 13.04 -13.23
CA ALA A 130 -10.20 14.03 -14.30
C ALA A 130 -11.10 15.27 -14.22
N GLY A 131 -12.38 15.10 -13.84
CA GLY A 131 -13.33 16.22 -13.70
C GLY A 131 -13.37 16.85 -12.29
N ARG A 132 -12.46 16.47 -11.38
CA ARG A 132 -12.51 16.85 -9.96
C ARG A 132 -11.21 17.45 -9.44
N SER A 133 -10.31 17.84 -10.32
CA SER A 133 -8.96 18.35 -9.95
C SER A 133 -9.01 19.49 -8.94
N SER A 134 -9.98 20.42 -9.09
CA SER A 134 -10.16 21.57 -8.19
C SER A 134 -11.01 21.30 -6.95
N GLN A 135 -11.60 20.08 -6.82
CA GLN A 135 -12.42 19.74 -5.66
C GLN A 135 -11.53 19.49 -4.44
N ARG A 136 -11.86 20.07 -3.29
CA ARG A 136 -11.17 19.77 -2.02
C ARG A 136 -11.42 18.33 -1.59
N ALA A 137 -10.36 17.62 -1.20
CA ALA A 137 -10.45 16.22 -0.79
C ALA A 137 -11.38 16.00 0.43
N GLY A 138 -11.49 16.98 1.33
CA GLY A 138 -12.41 16.92 2.47
C GLY A 138 -13.89 16.88 2.09
N LEU A 139 -14.26 17.34 0.89
CA LEU A 139 -15.63 17.31 0.36
C LEU A 139 -15.95 16.05 -0.45
N MET A 140 -14.97 15.16 -0.65
CA MET A 140 -15.14 13.89 -1.34
C MET A 140 -15.76 12.84 -0.43
N SER A 141 -16.48 11.89 -1.02
CA SER A 141 -16.97 10.70 -0.32
C SER A 141 -15.80 9.84 0.18
N GLY A 142 -16.07 8.89 1.09
CA GLY A 142 -15.04 7.95 1.57
C GLY A 142 -14.36 7.18 0.46
N GLY A 143 -15.15 6.66 -0.51
CA GLY A 143 -14.61 5.95 -1.67
C GLY A 143 -13.75 6.84 -2.57
N GLU A 144 -14.19 8.07 -2.84
CA GLU A 144 -13.40 9.03 -3.65
C GLU A 144 -12.10 9.42 -2.97
N ARG A 145 -12.10 9.60 -1.63
CA ARG A 145 -10.85 9.84 -0.88
C ARG A 145 -9.91 8.64 -0.97
N GLN A 146 -10.45 7.42 -0.89
CA GLN A 146 -9.63 6.21 -1.01
C GLN A 146 -8.98 6.10 -2.40
N MET A 147 -9.77 6.39 -3.47
CA MET A 147 -9.23 6.45 -4.83
C MET A 147 -8.14 7.52 -4.96
N LEU A 148 -8.36 8.71 -4.41
CA LEU A 148 -7.37 9.79 -4.41
C LEU A 148 -6.08 9.40 -3.65
N ALA A 149 -6.21 8.69 -2.53
CA ALA A 149 -5.04 8.21 -1.78
C ALA A 149 -4.20 7.20 -2.57
N MET A 150 -4.85 6.23 -3.23
CA MET A 150 -4.17 5.26 -4.09
C MET A 150 -3.55 5.95 -5.32
N SER A 151 -4.27 6.87 -5.96
CA SER A 151 -3.76 7.66 -7.08
C SER A 151 -2.52 8.45 -6.70
N ARG A 152 -2.52 9.09 -5.51
CA ARG A 152 -1.35 9.82 -5.00
C ARG A 152 -0.13 8.91 -4.82
N ALA A 153 -0.34 7.69 -4.30
CA ALA A 153 0.76 6.73 -4.16
C ALA A 153 1.33 6.30 -5.52
N LEU A 154 0.50 6.22 -6.56
CA LEU A 154 0.92 5.88 -7.92
C LEU A 154 1.69 7.00 -8.64
N MET A 155 1.48 8.27 -8.24
CA MET A 155 2.23 9.39 -8.84
C MET A 155 3.74 9.20 -8.77
N MET A 156 4.25 8.46 -7.77
CA MET A 156 5.67 8.17 -7.59
C MET A 156 6.19 7.01 -8.44
N ASN A 157 5.36 6.41 -9.30
CA ASN A 157 5.68 5.21 -10.07
C ASN A 157 6.29 4.08 -9.21
N PRO A 158 5.57 3.63 -8.18
CA PRO A 158 6.12 2.69 -7.21
C PRO A 158 6.28 1.30 -7.82
N ARG A 159 7.29 0.55 -7.36
CA ARG A 159 7.46 -0.88 -7.66
C ARG A 159 6.55 -1.74 -6.76
N VAL A 160 6.35 -1.27 -5.53
CA VAL A 160 5.53 -1.92 -4.51
C VAL A 160 4.60 -0.91 -3.88
N ILE A 161 3.32 -1.25 -3.71
CA ILE A 161 2.38 -0.50 -2.89
C ILE A 161 1.92 -1.36 -1.72
N LEU A 162 1.98 -0.79 -0.52
CA LEU A 162 1.45 -1.36 0.70
C LEU A 162 0.10 -0.72 1.00
N LEU A 163 -0.97 -1.50 1.06
CA LEU A 163 -2.34 -1.03 1.33
C LEU A 163 -2.80 -1.55 2.69
N ASP A 164 -3.13 -0.63 3.60
CA ASP A 164 -3.59 -0.98 4.94
C ASP A 164 -5.12 -0.78 5.03
N GLU A 165 -5.88 -1.87 4.94
CA GLU A 165 -7.34 -1.94 4.99
C GLU A 165 -8.04 -0.92 4.06
N PRO A 166 -7.75 -0.94 2.74
CA PRO A 166 -8.26 0.08 1.83
C PRO A 166 -9.79 0.09 1.69
N SER A 167 -10.50 -1.00 2.02
CA SER A 167 -11.96 -1.08 1.94
C SER A 167 -12.68 -0.73 3.24
N ALA A 168 -11.93 -0.47 4.34
CA ALA A 168 -12.52 -0.29 5.66
C ALA A 168 -13.47 0.92 5.74
N GLY A 169 -14.65 0.72 6.32
CA GLY A 169 -15.64 1.78 6.53
C GLY A 169 -16.34 2.29 5.27
N LEU A 170 -16.12 1.66 4.12
CA LEU A 170 -16.79 2.00 2.86
C LEU A 170 -18.10 1.24 2.69
N SER A 171 -19.02 1.81 1.90
CA SER A 171 -20.21 1.11 1.46
C SER A 171 -19.87 -0.09 0.57
N PRO A 172 -20.70 -1.13 0.48
CA PRO A 172 -20.42 -2.32 -0.32
C PRO A 172 -20.03 -2.00 -1.77
N ALA A 173 -20.74 -1.09 -2.43
CA ALA A 173 -20.44 -0.69 -3.80
C ALA A 173 -19.05 -0.01 -3.92
N ASN A 174 -18.65 0.81 -2.94
CA ASN A 174 -17.32 1.43 -2.91
C ASN A 174 -16.24 0.41 -2.56
N GLN A 175 -16.53 -0.61 -1.74
CA GLN A 175 -15.60 -1.70 -1.48
C GLN A 175 -15.29 -2.47 -2.78
N ASP A 176 -16.34 -2.83 -3.55
CA ASP A 176 -16.15 -3.49 -4.84
C ASP A 176 -15.28 -2.68 -5.77
N LEU A 177 -15.56 -1.38 -5.89
CA LEU A 177 -14.74 -0.47 -6.71
C LEU A 177 -13.28 -0.41 -6.25
N VAL A 178 -13.02 -0.41 -4.93
CA VAL A 178 -11.64 -0.43 -4.39
C VAL A 178 -10.93 -1.71 -4.78
N PHE A 179 -11.56 -2.88 -4.59
CA PHE A 179 -10.95 -4.17 -4.94
C PHE A 179 -10.67 -4.28 -6.44
N ASP A 180 -11.60 -3.86 -7.30
CA ASP A 180 -11.43 -3.87 -8.74
C ASP A 180 -10.27 -2.94 -9.15
N THR A 181 -10.17 -1.75 -8.53
CA THR A 181 -9.09 -0.80 -8.79
C THR A 181 -7.74 -1.35 -8.33
N VAL A 182 -7.66 -2.00 -7.15
CA VAL A 182 -6.43 -2.64 -6.67
C VAL A 182 -5.96 -3.71 -7.66
N ARG A 183 -6.87 -4.53 -8.21
CA ARG A 183 -6.49 -5.52 -9.23
C ARG A 183 -5.98 -4.85 -10.50
N GLN A 184 -6.64 -3.79 -10.98
CA GLN A 184 -6.19 -3.02 -12.16
C GLN A 184 -4.80 -2.41 -11.95
N ILE A 185 -4.51 -1.86 -10.76
CA ILE A 185 -3.17 -1.35 -10.41
C ILE A 185 -2.13 -2.48 -10.50
N CYS A 186 -2.44 -3.65 -9.95
CA CYS A 186 -1.53 -4.79 -10.04
C CYS A 186 -1.32 -5.26 -11.50
N ASP A 187 -2.39 -5.32 -12.28
CA ASP A 187 -2.35 -5.70 -13.71
C ASP A 187 -1.55 -4.70 -14.56
N SER A 188 -1.40 -3.45 -14.10
CA SER A 188 -0.49 -2.46 -14.73
C SER A 188 1.00 -2.70 -14.42
N GLY A 189 1.32 -3.71 -13.61
CA GLY A 189 2.70 -4.14 -13.29
C GLY A 189 3.20 -3.74 -11.90
N VAL A 190 2.40 -3.05 -11.10
CA VAL A 190 2.74 -2.69 -9.72
C VAL A 190 2.51 -3.90 -8.80
N SER A 191 3.51 -4.24 -7.97
CA SER A 191 3.36 -5.30 -6.98
C SER A 191 2.67 -4.77 -5.73
N ILE A 192 1.76 -5.56 -5.14
CA ILE A 192 0.92 -5.06 -4.04
C ILE A 192 0.92 -6.02 -2.85
N ILE A 193 1.12 -5.48 -1.65
CA ILE A 193 0.75 -6.14 -0.40
C ILE A 193 -0.47 -5.42 0.15
N MET A 194 -1.57 -6.14 0.32
CA MET A 194 -2.82 -5.61 0.84
C MET A 194 -3.23 -6.31 2.14
N VAL A 195 -3.41 -5.53 3.19
CA VAL A 195 -4.01 -6.01 4.44
C VAL A 195 -5.50 -5.78 4.39
N GLU A 196 -6.32 -6.77 4.75
CA GLU A 196 -7.76 -6.65 4.76
C GLU A 196 -8.43 -7.44 5.89
N GLN A 197 -9.62 -6.96 6.31
CA GLN A 197 -10.53 -7.68 7.20
C GLN A 197 -11.53 -8.51 6.41
N ASN A 198 -11.93 -8.05 5.22
CA ASN A 198 -12.82 -8.77 4.32
C ASN A 198 -12.05 -9.86 3.59
N ALA A 199 -11.76 -10.96 4.32
CA ALA A 199 -10.96 -12.07 3.81
C ALA A 199 -11.51 -12.63 2.49
N ARG A 200 -12.85 -12.77 2.38
CA ARG A 200 -13.49 -13.33 1.18
C ARG A 200 -13.17 -12.49 -0.06
N ARG A 201 -13.37 -11.17 0.02
CA ARG A 201 -13.11 -10.27 -1.13
C ARG A 201 -11.62 -10.16 -1.43
N CYS A 202 -10.79 -10.04 -0.39
CA CYS A 202 -9.34 -10.02 -0.53
C CYS A 202 -8.84 -11.24 -1.32
N LEU A 203 -9.21 -12.46 -0.90
CA LEU A 203 -8.77 -13.70 -1.55
C LEU A 203 -9.35 -13.92 -2.96
N GLN A 204 -10.42 -13.23 -3.34
CA GLN A 204 -10.96 -13.29 -4.70
C GLN A 204 -10.09 -12.59 -5.74
N ILE A 205 -9.33 -11.58 -5.32
CA ILE A 205 -8.51 -10.76 -6.23
C ILE A 205 -7.01 -11.02 -6.09
N CYS A 206 -6.57 -11.59 -4.95
CA CYS A 206 -5.15 -11.84 -4.69
C CYS A 206 -4.66 -13.08 -5.44
N ASP A 207 -3.40 -13.03 -5.88
CA ASP A 207 -2.71 -14.19 -6.47
C ASP A 207 -2.34 -15.19 -5.37
N ARG A 208 -2.06 -14.68 -4.15
CA ARG A 208 -1.71 -15.46 -2.97
C ARG A 208 -2.12 -14.74 -1.68
N GLY A 209 -2.42 -15.50 -0.62
CA GLY A 209 -2.81 -14.97 0.68
C GLY A 209 -1.99 -15.55 1.83
N TYR A 210 -1.72 -14.70 2.82
CA TYR A 210 -1.18 -15.08 4.11
C TYR A 210 -2.25 -14.91 5.19
N VAL A 211 -2.29 -15.86 6.11
CA VAL A 211 -3.14 -15.75 7.30
C VAL A 211 -2.24 -15.41 8.48
N LEU A 212 -2.46 -14.26 9.08
CA LEU A 212 -1.74 -13.84 10.28
C LEU A 212 -2.65 -14.04 11.49
N ASP A 213 -2.13 -14.74 12.51
CA ASP A 213 -2.80 -14.98 13.78
C ASP A 213 -1.81 -14.81 14.93
N GLN A 214 -2.02 -13.77 15.74
CA GLN A 214 -1.19 -13.44 16.93
C GLN A 214 0.31 -13.18 16.66
N GLY A 215 0.63 -12.64 15.50
CA GLY A 215 2.00 -12.26 15.11
C GLY A 215 2.81 -13.41 14.60
#